data_f0af53748d4759ca90283afee48c1192
#
_entry.id   f0af53748d4759ca90283afee48c1192
#
_cell.length_a   1.000
_cell.length_b   1.000
_cell.length_c   1.000
_cell.angle_alpha   90.00
_cell.angle_beta   90.00
_cell.angle_gamma   90.00
#
_symmetry.space_group_name_H-M   'P 1'
#
loop_
_entity.id
_entity.type
_entity.pdbx_description
1 polymer ?
#
loop_
_entity_poly.entity_id
_entity_poly.type
_entity_poly.pdbx_seq_one_letter_code
_entity_poly.pdbx_strand_id
1 'polypeptide(L)' 'MLLKKGSRGEEVKQLQTALGLSADGIFGSGTEAAVKKFQKDNNLDVDGLVGSSTWEAIGIDTDSAEAASETEYTT' A
#
# COMPACT_ATOMS: atom_id res chain seq x y z
N MET A 1 2.97 8.20 -1.42
CA MET A 1 3.73 7.20 -0.65
C MET A 1 3.95 5.97 -1.49
N LEU A 2 5.18 5.52 -1.60
CA LEU A 2 5.54 4.36 -2.39
C LEU A 2 6.14 3.27 -1.52
N LEU A 3 5.61 2.06 -1.61
CA LEU A 3 6.18 0.91 -0.90
C LEU A 3 6.66 -0.11 -1.92
N LYS A 4 7.73 -0.79 -1.56
CA LYS A 4 8.32 -1.80 -2.43
C LYS A 4 9.03 -2.81 -1.55
N LYS A 5 9.53 -3.88 -2.16
CA LYS A 5 10.29 -4.88 -1.40
C LYS A 5 11.44 -4.22 -0.68
N GLY A 6 11.52 -4.44 0.60
CA GLY A 6 12.51 -3.81 1.46
C GLY A 6 11.95 -2.67 2.29
N SER A 7 10.77 -2.19 1.98
CA SER A 7 10.13 -1.14 2.78
C SER A 7 9.70 -1.70 4.13
N ARG A 8 9.69 -0.84 5.14
CA ARG A 8 9.33 -1.24 6.49
C ARG A 8 8.57 -0.09 7.16
N GLY A 9 7.74 -0.43 8.13
CA GLY A 9 7.09 0.57 8.95
C GLY A 9 5.59 0.39 9.02
N GLU A 10 4.92 1.39 9.56
CA GLU A 10 3.49 1.36 9.82
C GLU A 10 2.70 1.25 8.52
N GLU A 11 3.16 1.91 7.47
CA GLU A 11 2.48 1.88 6.19
C GLU A 11 2.45 0.48 5.62
N VAL A 12 3.54 -0.28 5.82
CA VAL A 12 3.59 -1.66 5.36
C VAL A 12 2.58 -2.49 6.14
N LYS A 13 2.43 -2.24 7.44
CA LYS A 13 1.44 -2.94 8.25
C LYS A 13 0.03 -2.67 7.74
N GLN A 14 -0.27 -1.42 7.40
CA GLN A 14 -1.58 -1.07 6.86
C GLN A 14 -1.84 -1.80 5.56
N LEU A 15 -0.85 -1.83 4.69
CA LEU A 15 -0.96 -2.55 3.43
C LEU A 15 -1.22 -4.04 3.66
N GLN A 16 -0.43 -4.64 4.54
CA GLN A 16 -0.55 -6.07 4.81
C GLN A 16 -1.92 -6.41 5.37
N THR A 17 -2.41 -5.59 6.31
CA THR A 17 -3.73 -5.79 6.89
C THR A 17 -4.80 -5.72 5.80
N ALA A 18 -4.69 -4.74 4.90
CA ALA A 18 -5.66 -4.58 3.83
C ALA A 18 -5.64 -5.75 2.87
N LEU A 19 -4.49 -6.37 2.68
CA LEU A 19 -4.36 -7.52 1.78
C LEU A 19 -4.61 -8.86 2.48
N GLY A 20 -4.93 -8.83 3.78
CA GLY A 20 -5.18 -10.05 4.52
C GLY A 20 -3.94 -10.82 4.92
N LEU A 21 -2.81 -10.14 4.98
CA LEU A 21 -1.54 -10.76 5.35
C LEU A 21 -1.22 -10.49 6.81
N SER A 22 -0.24 -11.23 7.33
CA SER A 22 0.30 -10.94 8.65
C SER A 22 0.98 -9.59 8.61
N ALA A 23 0.59 -8.69 9.51
CA ALA A 23 1.10 -7.32 9.50
C ALA A 23 2.37 -7.22 10.32
N ASP A 24 3.47 -7.71 9.77
CA ASP A 24 4.76 -7.68 10.45
C ASP A 24 5.55 -6.40 10.14
N GLY A 25 5.04 -5.58 9.25
CA GLY A 25 5.68 -4.31 8.93
C GLY A 25 6.88 -4.43 8.01
N ILE A 26 7.10 -5.58 7.43
CA ILE A 26 8.25 -5.81 6.54
C ILE A 26 7.73 -6.24 5.17
N PHE A 27 8.09 -5.47 4.15
CA PHE A 27 7.68 -5.75 2.78
C PHE A 27 8.69 -6.73 2.19
N GLY A 28 8.37 -8.01 2.28
CA GLY A 28 9.22 -9.05 1.74
C GLY A 28 8.64 -9.65 0.47
N SER A 29 9.18 -10.78 0.04
CA SER A 29 8.72 -11.42 -1.20
C SER A 29 7.26 -11.86 -1.11
N GLY A 30 6.81 -12.28 0.07
CA GLY A 30 5.40 -12.65 0.25
C GLY A 30 4.47 -11.48 0.07
N THR A 31 4.84 -10.33 0.64
CA THR A 31 4.04 -9.12 0.49
C THR A 31 4.05 -8.66 -0.97
N GLU A 32 5.22 -8.73 -1.62
CA GLU A 32 5.32 -8.35 -3.02
C GLU A 32 4.41 -9.22 -3.89
N ALA A 33 4.42 -10.52 -3.65
CA ALA A 33 3.56 -11.43 -4.43
C ALA A 33 2.09 -11.09 -4.24
N ALA A 34 1.69 -10.78 -3.01
CA ALA A 34 0.30 -10.40 -2.73
C ALA A 34 -0.07 -9.09 -3.40
N VAL A 35 0.87 -8.14 -3.44
CA VAL A 35 0.63 -6.86 -4.10
C VAL A 35 0.43 -7.09 -5.60
N LYS A 36 1.27 -7.92 -6.20
CA LYS A 36 1.15 -8.20 -7.63
C LYS A 36 -0.19 -8.85 -7.95
N LYS A 37 -0.63 -9.79 -7.11
CA LYS A 37 -1.91 -10.43 -7.30
C LYS A 37 -3.05 -9.42 -7.21
N PHE A 38 -2.99 -8.55 -6.22
CA PHE A 38 -4.00 -7.52 -6.04
C PHE A 38 -4.03 -6.58 -7.24
N GLN A 39 -2.86 -6.19 -7.73
CA GLN A 39 -2.78 -5.29 -8.89
C GLN A 39 -3.40 -5.95 -10.11
N LYS A 40 -3.11 -7.22 -10.33
CA LYS A 40 -3.67 -7.95 -11.45
C LYS A 40 -5.19 -8.04 -11.33
N ASP A 41 -5.68 -8.36 -10.15
CA ASP A 41 -7.12 -8.52 -9.92
C ASP A 41 -7.88 -7.22 -10.12
N ASN A 42 -7.20 -6.08 -9.97
CA ASN A 42 -7.82 -4.76 -10.08
C ASN A 42 -7.41 -4.02 -11.36
N ASN A 43 -6.79 -4.72 -12.29
CA ASN A 43 -6.39 -4.15 -13.58
C ASN A 43 -5.41 -2.99 -13.44
N LEU A 44 -4.54 -3.09 -12.46
CA LEU A 44 -3.48 -2.11 -12.26
C LEU A 44 -2.19 -2.63 -12.88
N ASP A 45 -1.18 -1.76 -12.97
CA ASP A 45 0.13 -2.20 -13.40
C ASP A 45 0.68 -3.19 -12.39
N VAL A 46 1.05 -4.38 -12.87
CA VAL A 46 1.54 -5.45 -11.99
C VAL A 46 3.05 -5.30 -11.88
N ASP A 47 3.49 -4.36 -11.07
CA ASP A 47 4.91 -4.07 -10.90
C ASP A 47 5.43 -4.35 -9.50
N GLY A 48 4.55 -4.74 -8.57
CA GLY A 48 4.94 -5.03 -7.20
C GLY A 48 5.19 -3.79 -6.36
N LEU A 49 4.90 -2.62 -6.90
CA LEU A 49 5.09 -1.36 -6.20
C LEU A 49 3.73 -0.82 -5.75
N VAL A 50 3.68 -0.29 -4.54
CA VAL A 50 2.44 0.26 -4.00
C VAL A 50 2.51 1.78 -4.10
N GLY A 51 2.03 2.30 -5.22
CA GLY A 51 1.95 3.74 -5.43
C GLY A 51 0.53 4.22 -5.21
N SER A 52 0.24 5.46 -5.61
CA SER A 52 -1.06 6.07 -5.34
C SER A 52 -2.21 5.26 -5.96
N SER A 53 -2.03 4.73 -7.17
CA SER A 53 -3.09 3.94 -7.80
C SER A 53 -3.43 2.69 -6.99
N THR A 54 -2.40 2.00 -6.49
CA THR A 54 -2.62 0.81 -5.69
C THR A 54 -3.26 1.17 -4.35
N TRP A 55 -2.80 2.25 -3.72
CA TRP A 55 -3.40 2.71 -2.47
C TRP A 55 -4.88 3.06 -2.66
N GLU A 56 -5.21 3.72 -3.76
CA GLU A 56 -6.60 4.06 -4.04
C GLU A 56 -7.46 2.81 -4.21
N ALA A 57 -6.94 1.82 -4.91
CA ALA A 57 -7.68 0.59 -5.14
C ALA A 57 -7.89 -0.18 -3.84
N ILE A 58 -6.93 -0.10 -2.92
CA ILE A 58 -7.04 -0.74 -1.61
C ILE A 58 -8.08 -0.01 -0.77
N GLY A 59 -8.23 1.29 -0.97
CA GLY A 59 -9.20 2.07 -0.21
C GLY A 59 -8.59 2.84 0.95
N ILE A 60 -7.28 2.89 1.03
CA ILE A 60 -6.60 3.66 2.06
C ILE A 60 -6.21 5.01 1.46
N ASP A 61 -6.70 6.06 2.08
CA ASP A 61 -6.41 7.41 1.62
C ASP A 61 -5.14 7.92 2.28
N THR A 62 -4.03 7.81 1.58
CA THR A 62 -2.76 8.26 2.13
C THR A 62 -2.41 9.65 1.63
N ASP A 63 -3.11 10.14 0.63
CA ASP A 63 -2.80 11.45 0.08
C ASP A 63 -3.31 12.58 0.93
N SER A 64 -4.47 12.40 1.51
CA SER A 64 -5.03 13.46 2.35
C SER A 64 -4.19 13.69 3.58
N ALA A 65 -3.40 12.73 3.96
CA ALA A 65 -2.53 12.88 5.12
C ALA A 65 -1.38 13.77 4.80
N GLU A 66 -1.13 13.98 3.58
CA GLU A 66 -0.01 14.77 3.22
C GLU A 66 -0.43 15.95 2.42
N ALA A 67 -1.42 15.83 1.96
CA ALA A 67 -1.81 16.93 1.19
C ALA A 67 -2.79 17.67 1.94
N ALA A 68 -2.61 16.67 2.07
CA ALA A 68 -3.04 16.92 2.42
C ALA A 68 -3.22 17.09 3.06
N SER A 69 -3.34 17.04 3.07
CA SER A 69 -3.41 17.09 3.58
C SER A 69 -3.68 17.16 4.15
N GLU A 70 -3.81 17.38 4.05
CA GLU A 70 -4.04 17.43 4.40
C GLU A 70 -4.49 17.38 5.02
N THR A 71 -4.79 17.52 5.10
CA THR A 71 -5.12 17.43 5.56
C THR A 71 -5.54 17.15 6.21
N GLU A 72 -5.77 17.26 6.25
CA GLU A 72 -5.92 16.98 6.65
C GLU A 72 -6.19 16.66 7.24
N TYR A 73 -6.44 16.73 7.34
CA TYR A 73 -6.53 16.32 7.68
C TYR A 73 -6.65 16.25 8.32
N THR A 74 -6.73 16.52 8.20
CA THR A 74 -6.69 16.48 8.54
C THR A 74 -6.94 16.45 9.00
N THR A 75 -7.03 16.65 9.00
CA THR A 75 -7.09 16.72 9.16
C THR A 75 -7.25 16.60 9.26
#